data_5595c0b917cdd246b80cc4bf7088f7de
#
_entry.id   5595c0b917cdd246b80cc4bf7088f7de
#
_cell.length_a   1.000
_cell.length_b   1.000
_cell.length_c   1.000
_cell.angle_alpha   90.00
_cell.angle_beta   90.00
_cell.angle_gamma   90.00
#
_symmetry.space_group_name_H-M   'P 1'
#
loop_
_entity.id
_entity.type
_entity.pdbx_description
1 polymer ?
#
loop_
_entity_poly.entity_id
_entity_poly.type
_entity_poly.pdbx_seq_one_letter_code
_entity_poly.pdbx_strand_id
1 'polypeptide(L)'
;MKITKGKLQQIIKEEVSLSKGRDLGYGEGEGRMTKSQLFQVAEYAALLHEMILDDDDLPEWVQSKVAVMANDIGKIKHYLEYKIIQDNS
;
A
#
# COMPACT_ATOMS: atom_id res chain seq x y z
N MET A 1 4.82 -11.13 10.17
CA MET A 1 5.60 -11.50 9.00
C MET A 1 6.39 -10.30 8.50
N LYS A 2 7.68 -10.45 8.41
CA LYS A 2 8.52 -9.37 7.91
C LYS A 2 8.62 -9.44 6.39
N ILE A 3 8.27 -8.36 5.72
CA ILE A 3 8.46 -8.24 4.28
C ILE A 3 9.77 -7.53 4.04
N THR A 4 10.70 -8.17 3.36
CA THR A 4 11.97 -7.54 3.04
C THR A 4 11.78 -6.50 1.94
N LYS A 5 12.67 -5.50 1.92
CA LYS A 5 12.63 -4.47 0.89
C LYS A 5 12.74 -5.09 -0.50
N GLY A 6 13.62 -6.08 -0.68
CA GLY A 6 13.78 -6.74 -1.96
C GLY A 6 12.53 -7.46 -2.42
N LYS A 7 11.87 -8.17 -1.51
CA LYS A 7 10.63 -8.87 -1.84
C LYS A 7 9.52 -7.89 -2.20
N LEU A 8 9.44 -6.78 -1.47
CA LEU A 8 8.45 -5.76 -1.74
C LEU A 8 8.66 -5.15 -3.13
N GLN A 9 9.89 -4.85 -3.49
CA GLN A 9 10.23 -4.33 -4.82
C GLN A 9 9.88 -5.34 -5.91
N GLN A 10 10.11 -6.62 -5.66
CA GLN A 10 9.79 -7.67 -6.61
C GLN A 10 8.29 -7.75 -6.87
N ILE A 11 7.49 -7.72 -5.82
CA ILE A 11 6.03 -7.77 -5.94
C ILE A 11 5.52 -6.59 -6.77
N ILE A 12 6.01 -5.40 -6.47
CA ILE A 12 5.59 -4.19 -7.19
C ILE A 12 6.03 -4.24 -8.65
N LYS A 13 7.23 -4.72 -8.90
CA LYS A 13 7.74 -4.84 -10.27
C LYS A 13 6.91 -5.82 -11.09
N GLU A 14 6.52 -6.95 -10.50
CA GLU A 14 5.66 -7.91 -11.17
C GLU A 14 4.30 -7.32 -11.50
N GLU A 15 3.70 -6.58 -10.58
CA GLU A 15 2.43 -5.93 -10.83
C GLU A 15 2.54 -4.88 -11.93
N VAL A 16 3.61 -4.12 -11.96
CA VAL A 16 3.82 -3.12 -13.00
C VAL A 16 3.91 -3.78 -14.37
N SER A 17 4.64 -4.91 -14.47
CA SER A 17 4.78 -5.59 -15.76
C SER A 17 3.48 -6.19 -16.26
N LEU A 18 2.55 -6.52 -15.37
CA LEU A 18 1.24 -7.04 -15.72
C LEU A 18 0.18 -5.95 -15.84
N SER A 19 0.52 -4.72 -15.49
CA SER A 19 -0.44 -3.62 -15.45
C SER A 19 -0.86 -3.20 -16.85
N LYS A 20 -2.14 -3.23 -17.09
CA LYS A 20 -2.76 -2.69 -18.30
C LYS A 20 -3.70 -1.58 -17.84
N GLY A 21 -3.78 -0.49 -18.55
CA GLY A 21 -4.59 0.65 -18.15
C GLY A 21 -6.06 0.28 -17.95
N ARG A 22 -6.41 -0.09 -16.73
CA ARG A 22 -7.79 -0.39 -16.35
C ARG A 22 -8.44 0.84 -15.73
N ASP A 23 -9.72 1.00 -15.97
CA ASP A 23 -10.50 2.02 -15.30
C ASP A 23 -11.05 1.45 -14.00
N LEU A 24 -10.46 1.84 -12.88
CA LEU A 24 -10.89 1.44 -11.55
C LEU A 24 -11.51 2.60 -10.79
N GLY A 25 -11.89 3.65 -11.48
CA GLY A 25 -12.48 4.83 -10.87
C GLY A 25 -12.95 5.80 -11.93
N TYR A 26 -12.23 6.89 -12.12
CA TYR A 26 -12.62 7.98 -13.01
C TYR A 26 -12.02 7.90 -14.41
N GLY A 27 -11.24 6.88 -14.69
CA GLY A 27 -10.74 6.66 -16.04
C GLY A 27 -9.64 7.61 -16.50
N GLU A 28 -8.93 8.24 -15.60
CA GLU A 28 -7.92 9.24 -15.94
C GLU A 28 -6.48 8.72 -15.93
N GLY A 29 -6.30 7.43 -15.70
CA GLY A 29 -4.98 6.79 -15.80
C GLY A 29 -4.00 7.17 -14.69
N GLU A 30 -4.49 7.44 -13.48
CA GLU A 30 -3.65 7.85 -12.35
C GLU A 30 -2.93 6.68 -11.68
N GLY A 31 -3.10 5.47 -12.19
CA GLY A 31 -2.56 4.27 -11.53
C GLY A 31 -1.07 4.34 -11.30
N ARG A 32 -0.31 4.90 -12.24
CA ARG A 32 1.16 4.97 -12.11
C ARG A 32 1.58 5.79 -10.90
N MET A 33 0.99 6.97 -10.72
CA MET A 33 1.32 7.83 -9.58
C MET A 33 0.91 7.18 -8.27
N THR A 34 -0.29 6.61 -8.24
CA THR A 34 -0.78 5.93 -7.04
C THR A 34 0.10 4.75 -6.68
N LYS A 35 0.54 3.96 -7.66
CA LYS A 35 1.45 2.84 -7.39
C LYS A 35 2.78 3.32 -6.84
N SER A 36 3.32 4.41 -7.37
CA SER A 36 4.56 4.99 -6.85
C SER A 36 4.41 5.44 -5.40
N GLN A 37 3.30 6.07 -5.09
CA GLN A 37 3.02 6.51 -3.72
C GLN A 37 2.83 5.31 -2.78
N LEU A 38 2.15 4.27 -3.24
CA LEU A 38 1.98 3.06 -2.45
C LEU A 38 3.31 2.34 -2.22
N PHE A 39 4.18 2.33 -3.21
CA PHE A 39 5.52 1.78 -3.05
C PHE A 39 6.28 2.52 -1.95
N GLN A 40 6.22 3.85 -1.96
CA GLN A 40 6.87 4.67 -0.96
C GLN A 40 6.29 4.41 0.43
N VAL A 41 4.97 4.33 0.55
CA VAL A 41 4.30 4.02 1.81
C VAL A 41 4.74 2.65 2.33
N ALA A 42 4.76 1.65 1.46
CA ALA A 42 5.14 0.30 1.84
C ALA A 42 6.60 0.24 2.31
N GLU A 43 7.49 0.94 1.61
CA GLU A 43 8.90 0.99 1.98
C GLU A 43 9.09 1.65 3.34
N TYR A 44 8.44 2.80 3.55
CA TYR A 44 8.52 3.50 4.83
C TYR A 44 7.88 2.69 5.96
N ALA A 45 6.75 2.04 5.67
CA ALA A 45 6.09 1.21 6.67
C ALA A 45 6.97 0.04 7.11
N ALA A 46 7.66 -0.61 6.18
CA ALA A 46 8.56 -1.71 6.50
C ALA A 46 9.73 -1.22 7.37
N LEU A 47 10.30 -0.07 7.02
CA LEU A 47 11.39 0.51 7.79
C LEU A 47 10.93 0.88 9.21
N LEU A 48 9.77 1.51 9.34
CA LEU A 48 9.23 1.87 10.64
C LEU A 48 8.94 0.64 11.48
N HIS A 49 8.41 -0.40 10.86
CA HIS A 49 8.11 -1.64 11.56
C HIS A 49 9.37 -2.25 12.17
N GLU A 50 10.49 -2.17 11.45
CA GLU A 50 11.76 -2.68 11.96
C GLU A 50 12.39 -1.78 13.03
N MET A 51 12.17 -0.46 12.94
CA MET A 51 12.73 0.51 13.87
C MET A 51 12.06 0.49 15.24
N ILE A 52 10.76 0.22 15.26
CA ILE A 52 9.96 0.31 16.49
C ILE A 52 10.04 -1.01 17.25
N LEU A 53 10.37 -0.95 18.53
CA LEU A 53 10.37 -2.11 19.41
C LEU A 53 9.04 -2.22 20.14
N ASP A 54 8.67 -3.43 20.54
CA ASP A 54 7.37 -3.71 21.15
C ASP A 54 7.11 -2.89 22.41
N ASP A 55 8.15 -2.60 23.18
CA ASP A 55 8.02 -1.85 24.43
C ASP A 55 8.43 -0.39 24.30
N ASP A 56 8.53 0.13 23.08
CA ASP A 56 8.77 1.55 22.88
C ASP A 56 7.55 2.38 23.26
N ASP A 57 7.81 3.51 23.93
CA ASP A 57 6.79 4.50 24.20
C ASP A 57 6.73 5.48 23.03
N LEU A 58 5.61 5.51 22.34
CA LEU A 58 5.45 6.38 21.17
C LEU A 58 4.53 7.56 21.50
N PRO A 59 4.84 8.75 20.97
CA PRO A 59 3.93 9.89 21.12
C PRO A 59 2.53 9.55 20.58
N GLU A 60 1.53 10.11 21.22
CA GLU A 60 0.15 9.84 20.86
C GLU A 60 -0.15 10.17 19.40
N TRP A 61 0.42 11.27 18.90
CA TRP A 61 0.18 11.67 17.53
C TRP A 61 0.74 10.64 16.52
N VAL A 62 1.87 9.98 16.86
CA VAL A 62 2.43 8.93 16.01
C VAL A 62 1.48 7.74 15.97
N GLN A 63 0.98 7.33 17.13
CA GLN A 63 0.03 6.22 17.22
C GLN A 63 -1.24 6.51 16.43
N SER A 64 -1.76 7.73 16.56
CA SER A 64 -2.96 8.15 15.83
C SER A 64 -2.75 8.15 14.32
N LYS A 65 -1.61 8.64 13.85
CA LYS A 65 -1.31 8.67 12.42
C LYS A 65 -1.22 7.25 11.85
N VAL A 66 -0.56 6.36 12.57
CA VAL A 66 -0.42 4.97 12.13
C VAL A 66 -1.79 4.28 12.07
N ALA A 67 -2.62 4.51 13.08
CA ALA A 67 -3.97 3.93 13.12
C ALA A 67 -4.82 4.41 11.94
N VAL A 68 -4.75 5.69 11.60
CA VAL A 68 -5.47 6.25 10.44
C VAL A 68 -4.96 5.63 9.15
N MET A 69 -3.64 5.52 8.99
CA MET A 69 -3.04 4.91 7.81
C MET A 69 -3.49 3.46 7.64
N ALA A 70 -3.47 2.69 8.72
CA ALA A 70 -3.86 1.29 8.67
C ALA A 70 -5.33 1.14 8.27
N ASN A 71 -6.19 1.99 8.80
CA ASN A 71 -7.61 1.99 8.45
C ASN A 71 -7.82 2.39 7.00
N ASP A 72 -7.17 3.45 6.56
CA ASP A 72 -7.33 3.97 5.20
C ASP A 72 -6.80 3.00 4.15
N ILE A 73 -5.65 2.38 4.39
CA ILE A 73 -5.10 1.44 3.42
C ILE A 73 -5.98 0.19 3.30
N GLY A 74 -6.61 -0.21 4.39
CA GLY A 74 -7.56 -1.31 4.36
C GLY A 74 -8.78 -0.98 3.52
N LYS A 75 -9.31 0.22 3.65
CA LYS A 75 -10.45 0.67 2.84
C LYS A 75 -10.11 0.70 1.37
N ILE A 76 -8.94 1.22 1.03
CA ILE A 76 -8.48 1.27 -0.36
C ILE A 76 -8.33 -0.13 -0.93
N LYS A 77 -7.71 -1.02 -0.16
CA LYS A 77 -7.50 -2.41 -0.57
C LYS A 77 -8.82 -3.10 -0.88
N HIS A 78 -9.79 -3.00 0.03
CA HIS A 78 -11.08 -3.65 -0.16
C HIS A 78 -11.86 -3.08 -1.34
N TYR A 79 -11.81 -1.76 -1.53
CA TYR A 79 -12.47 -1.12 -2.66
C TYR A 79 -11.90 -1.61 -3.99
N LEU A 80 -10.56 -1.60 -4.10
CA LEU A 80 -9.90 -1.98 -5.34
C LEU A 80 -10.04 -3.47 -5.64
N GLU A 81 -9.99 -4.32 -4.61
CA GLU A 81 -10.23 -5.75 -4.80
C GLU A 81 -11.62 -5.98 -5.38
N TYR A 82 -12.61 -5.30 -4.86
CA TYR A 82 -13.99 -5.42 -5.36
C TYR A 82 -14.07 -4.98 -6.82
N LYS A 83 -13.49 -3.83 -7.16
CA LYS A 83 -13.51 -3.30 -8.51
C LYS A 83 -12.78 -4.20 -9.50
N ILE A 84 -11.66 -4.74 -9.10
CA ILE A 84 -10.87 -5.62 -9.97
C ILE A 84 -11.62 -6.93 -10.22
N ILE A 85 -12.26 -7.48 -9.20
CA ILE A 85 -13.09 -8.68 -9.36
C ILE A 85 -14.24 -8.41 -10.31
N GLN A 86 -14.92 -7.27 -10.19
CA GLN A 86 -16.00 -6.90 -11.11
C GLN A 86 -15.50 -6.76 -12.54
N ASP A 87 -14.32 -6.15 -12.71
CA ASP A 87 -13.75 -5.92 -14.03
C ASP A 87 -13.39 -7.22 -14.74
N ASN A 88 -13.05 -8.28 -13.97
CA ASN A 88 -12.66 -9.57 -14.50
C ASN A 88 -13.81 -10.55 -14.67
N SER A 89 -15.00 -10.20 -14.29
CA SER A 89 -16.15 -11.10 -14.36
C SER A 89 -16.97 -10.98 -15.66
#